data_7d9188a41a4066267a113ffda0690031
#
_entry.id   7d9188a41a4066267a113ffda0690031
#
_cell.length_a   1.000
_cell.length_b   1.000
_cell.length_c   1.000
_cell.angle_alpha   90.00
_cell.angle_beta   90.00
_cell.angle_gamma   90.00
#
_symmetry.space_group_name_H-M   'P 1'
#
loop_
_entity.id
_entity.type
_entity.pdbx_description
1 polymer ?
#
loop_
_entity_poly.entity_id
_entity_poly.type
_entity_poly.pdbx_seq_one_letter_code
_entity_poly.pdbx_strand_id
1 'polypeptide(L)'
;MKYYAGIGSRVTPDNIQTDMTNIASILADNGYILRSGGALGADRAFENGAKNRAEIFLPRADSPAWTLVFTQHFHPNPSALSDKAWMLMNRNAMQILGRDGDTPVDFIICWTRDGKASGGTGQALRIAADFGITVYNMFNNDHVSELANKLTNIKE
;
A
#
# COMPACT_ATOMS: atom_id res chain seq x y z
N MET A 1 -11.59 -11.96 7.53
CA MET A 1 -10.25 -11.35 7.73
C MET A 1 -10.29 -9.90 7.28
N LYS A 2 -9.60 -9.04 7.98
CA LYS A 2 -9.54 -7.61 7.67
C LYS A 2 -8.14 -7.27 7.19
N TYR A 3 -8.04 -6.72 5.97
CA TYR A 3 -6.77 -6.36 5.37
C TYR A 3 -6.74 -4.88 5.02
N TYR A 4 -5.59 -4.25 5.17
CA TYR A 4 -5.32 -2.93 4.63
C TYR A 4 -3.94 -2.92 3.98
N ALA A 5 -3.73 -2.03 3.03
CA ALA A 5 -2.41 -1.83 2.45
C ALA A 5 -1.76 -0.60 3.10
N GLY A 6 -0.56 -0.79 3.61
CA GLY A 6 0.28 0.29 4.12
C GLY A 6 1.50 0.40 3.22
N ILE A 7 1.56 1.41 2.39
CA ILE A 7 2.55 1.56 1.33
C ILE A 7 2.97 3.02 1.20
N GLY A 8 3.96 3.30 0.39
CA GLY A 8 4.33 4.68 0.10
C GLY A 8 5.78 4.83 -0.35
N SER A 9 6.19 6.08 -0.42
CA SER A 9 7.50 6.47 -0.91
C SER A 9 8.63 6.08 0.05
N ARG A 10 9.79 5.75 -0.51
CA ARG A 10 11.03 5.56 0.26
C ARG A 10 11.48 6.84 0.95
N VAL A 11 11.06 8.00 0.45
CA VAL A 11 11.43 9.32 1.01
C VAL A 11 10.31 9.92 1.86
N THR A 12 9.38 9.10 2.34
CA THR A 12 8.34 9.53 3.28
C THR A 12 9.00 10.22 4.48
N PRO A 13 8.53 11.42 4.88
CA PRO A 13 9.11 12.15 6.01
C PRO A 13 9.11 11.34 7.31
N ASP A 14 10.11 11.54 8.15
CA ASP A 14 10.28 10.78 9.40
C ASP A 14 9.08 10.90 10.34
N ASN A 15 8.50 12.10 10.45
CA ASN A 15 7.32 12.31 11.30
C ASN A 15 6.11 11.53 10.78
N ILE A 16 5.96 11.43 9.48
CA ILE A 16 4.89 10.63 8.86
C ILE A 16 5.15 9.14 9.10
N GLN A 17 6.39 8.70 8.97
CA GLN A 17 6.76 7.30 9.25
C GLN A 17 6.44 6.92 10.70
N THR A 18 6.68 7.82 11.65
CA THR A 18 6.32 7.59 13.06
C THR A 18 4.82 7.41 13.20
N ASP A 19 4.04 8.25 12.54
CA ASP A 19 2.57 8.11 12.55
C ASP A 19 2.14 6.79 11.93
N MET A 20 2.75 6.38 10.82
CA MET A 20 2.46 5.11 10.16
C MET A 20 2.70 3.91 11.08
N THR A 21 3.82 3.93 11.82
CA THR A 21 4.13 2.86 12.79
C THR A 21 3.07 2.80 13.89
N ASN A 22 2.66 3.94 14.41
CA ASN A 22 1.62 4.01 15.44
C ASN A 22 0.26 3.55 14.92
N ILE A 23 -0.11 3.96 13.72
CA ILE A 23 -1.35 3.54 13.07
C ILE A 23 -1.35 2.03 12.84
N ALA A 24 -0.26 1.48 12.36
CA ALA A 24 -0.13 0.04 12.13
C ALA A 24 -0.30 -0.75 13.43
N SER A 25 0.23 -0.23 14.53
CA SER A 25 0.07 -0.86 15.85
C SER A 25 -1.41 -0.87 16.29
N ILE A 26 -2.11 0.25 16.11
CA ILE A 26 -3.54 0.34 16.43
C ILE A 26 -4.33 -0.66 15.58
N LEU A 27 -4.06 -0.73 14.29
CA LEU A 27 -4.75 -1.64 13.39
C LEU A 27 -4.47 -3.10 13.73
N ALA A 28 -3.23 -3.44 14.06
CA ALA A 28 -2.87 -4.80 14.48
C ALA A 28 -3.65 -5.22 15.74
N ASP A 29 -3.76 -4.31 16.71
CA ASP A 29 -4.50 -4.56 17.95
C ASP A 29 -6.00 -4.77 17.70
N ASN A 30 -6.50 -4.30 16.56
CA ASN A 30 -7.91 -4.41 16.19
C ASN A 30 -8.16 -5.45 15.08
N GLY A 31 -7.23 -6.38 14.88
CA GLY A 31 -7.41 -7.55 14.04
C GLY A 31 -7.13 -7.34 12.56
N TYR A 32 -6.55 -6.20 12.17
CA TYR A 32 -6.18 -5.94 10.78
C TYR A 32 -4.82 -6.55 10.43
N ILE A 33 -4.73 -7.03 9.22
CA ILE A 33 -3.48 -7.57 8.66
C ILE A 33 -2.97 -6.58 7.61
N LEU A 34 -1.72 -6.18 7.76
CA LEU A 34 -1.05 -5.30 6.82
C LEU A 34 -0.67 -6.06 5.55
N ARG A 35 -0.84 -5.43 4.40
CA ARG A 35 -0.18 -5.84 3.15
C ARG A 35 0.76 -4.72 2.74
N SER A 36 2.03 -5.05 2.54
CA SER A 36 3.07 -4.07 2.19
C SER A 36 4.16 -4.72 1.35
N GLY A 37 5.18 -3.98 1.00
CA GLY A 37 6.19 -4.41 0.03
C GLY A 37 7.61 -4.55 0.57
N GLY A 38 7.85 -4.28 1.82
CA GLY A 38 9.17 -4.44 2.44
C GLY A 38 10.22 -3.40 2.04
N ALA A 39 9.84 -2.33 1.35
CA ALA A 39 10.78 -1.29 0.95
C ALA A 39 11.12 -0.37 2.14
N LEU A 40 12.20 0.40 2.00
CA LEU A 40 12.53 1.43 3.00
C LEU A 40 11.47 2.53 2.99
N GLY A 41 11.41 3.30 4.07
CA GLY A 41 10.46 4.41 4.19
C GLY A 41 9.11 3.96 4.69
N ALA A 42 8.04 4.28 3.96
CA ALA A 42 6.67 4.00 4.39
C ALA A 42 6.42 2.51 4.67
N ASP A 43 6.81 1.63 3.73
CA ASP A 43 6.58 0.19 3.89
C ASP A 43 7.19 -0.33 5.20
N ARG A 44 8.44 0.01 5.46
CA ARG A 44 9.14 -0.42 6.68
C ARG A 44 8.48 0.15 7.94
N ALA A 45 7.99 1.38 7.87
CA ALA A 45 7.32 2.01 9.01
C ALA A 45 6.03 1.26 9.39
N PHE A 46 5.22 0.90 8.40
CA PHE A 46 4.03 0.10 8.65
C PHE A 46 4.38 -1.30 9.18
N GLU A 47 5.37 -1.93 8.58
CA GLU A 47 5.79 -3.27 8.97
C GLU A 47 6.24 -3.30 10.45
N ASN A 48 6.98 -2.29 10.87
CA ASN A 48 7.44 -2.18 12.26
C ASN A 48 6.27 -2.12 13.25
N GLY A 49 5.19 -1.43 12.91
CA GLY A 49 4.02 -1.31 13.78
C GLY A 49 3.12 -2.54 13.74
N ALA A 50 3.02 -3.18 12.60
CA ALA A 50 2.14 -4.34 12.42
C ALA A 50 2.70 -5.62 13.08
N LYS A 51 4.00 -5.65 13.36
CA LYS A 51 4.68 -6.80 13.97
C LYS A 51 4.49 -8.06 13.12
N ASN A 52 3.85 -9.09 13.66
CA ASN A 52 3.62 -10.36 12.95
C ASN A 52 2.29 -10.40 12.19
N ARG A 53 1.51 -9.32 12.19
CA ARG A 53 0.23 -9.24 11.46
C ARG A 53 0.43 -8.57 10.11
N ALA A 54 1.25 -9.18 9.26
CA ALA A 54 1.61 -8.61 7.97
C ALA A 54 1.84 -9.69 6.92
N GLU A 55 1.41 -9.38 5.70
CA GLU A 55 1.77 -10.09 4.48
C GLU A 55 2.67 -9.16 3.67
N ILE A 56 3.94 -9.54 3.51
CA ILE A 56 4.92 -8.72 2.82
C ILE A 56 5.21 -9.33 1.45
N PHE A 57 4.94 -8.57 0.41
CA PHE A 57 5.12 -8.99 -0.99
C PHE A 57 6.41 -8.38 -1.54
N LEU A 58 7.48 -9.17 -1.56
CA LEU A 58 8.75 -8.72 -2.11
C LEU A 58 8.73 -8.81 -3.64
N PRO A 59 9.45 -7.92 -4.35
CA PRO A 59 9.53 -8.01 -5.80
C PRO A 59 10.30 -9.27 -6.20
N ARG A 60 9.71 -10.07 -7.10
CA ARG A 60 10.24 -11.35 -7.55
C ARG A 60 10.01 -11.55 -9.03
N ALA A 61 10.92 -12.29 -9.67
CA ALA A 61 10.80 -12.60 -11.09
C ALA A 61 9.64 -13.58 -11.38
N ASP A 62 9.23 -14.38 -10.38
CA ASP A 62 8.19 -15.40 -10.52
C ASP A 62 6.83 -14.95 -10.00
N SER A 63 6.53 -13.65 -10.12
CA SER A 63 5.22 -13.13 -9.75
C SER A 63 4.10 -13.84 -10.52
N PRO A 64 2.91 -14.02 -9.90
CA PRO A 64 1.78 -14.65 -10.59
C PRO A 64 1.43 -13.94 -11.90
N ALA A 65 1.01 -14.73 -12.91
CA ALA A 65 0.76 -14.22 -14.26
C ALA A 65 -0.24 -13.07 -14.28
N TRP A 66 -1.26 -13.09 -13.42
CA TRP A 66 -2.26 -12.03 -13.40
C TRP A 66 -1.65 -10.66 -13.04
N THR A 67 -0.56 -10.63 -12.27
CA THR A 67 0.09 -9.36 -11.91
C THR A 67 0.75 -8.70 -13.11
N LEU A 68 1.29 -9.48 -14.05
CA LEU A 68 1.88 -8.95 -15.27
C LEU A 68 0.80 -8.29 -16.14
N VAL A 69 -0.37 -8.92 -16.24
CA VAL A 69 -1.51 -8.36 -16.98
C VAL A 69 -1.91 -7.02 -16.36
N PHE A 70 -1.94 -6.93 -15.03
CA PHE A 70 -2.30 -5.69 -14.33
C PHE A 70 -1.25 -4.60 -14.56
N THR A 71 0.03 -4.92 -14.53
CA THR A 71 1.09 -3.94 -14.83
C THR A 71 0.93 -3.40 -16.25
N GLN A 72 0.69 -4.29 -17.22
CA GLN A 72 0.47 -3.89 -18.60
C GLN A 72 -0.74 -2.96 -18.75
N HIS A 73 -1.81 -3.23 -18.02
CA HIS A 73 -3.06 -2.48 -18.14
C HIS A 73 -3.03 -1.14 -17.40
N PHE A 74 -2.48 -1.11 -16.19
CA PHE A 74 -2.58 0.07 -15.31
C PHE A 74 -1.41 1.02 -15.39
N HIS A 75 -0.23 0.56 -15.83
CA HIS A 75 0.92 1.45 -15.92
C HIS A 75 0.79 2.36 -17.15
N PRO A 76 1.05 3.67 -17.02
CA PRO A 76 0.89 4.61 -18.16
C PRO A 76 1.88 4.36 -19.31
N ASN A 77 3.04 3.76 -19.02
CA ASN A 77 4.03 3.46 -20.06
C ASN A 77 4.78 2.17 -19.74
N PRO A 78 4.12 0.99 -19.84
CA PRO A 78 4.73 -0.28 -19.42
C PRO A 78 5.96 -0.65 -20.26
N SER A 79 6.01 -0.26 -21.52
CA SER A 79 7.14 -0.60 -22.40
C SER A 79 8.45 0.10 -21.97
N ALA A 80 8.39 1.15 -21.17
CA ALA A 80 9.57 1.84 -20.66
C ALA A 80 10.11 1.23 -19.36
N LEU A 81 9.41 0.25 -18.77
CA LEU A 81 9.83 -0.36 -17.52
C LEU A 81 10.99 -1.32 -17.73
N SER A 82 12.02 -1.22 -16.88
CA SER A 82 13.07 -2.25 -16.79
C SER A 82 12.50 -3.52 -16.18
N ASP A 83 13.21 -4.63 -16.27
CA ASP A 83 12.80 -5.90 -15.66
C ASP A 83 12.59 -5.74 -14.16
N LYS A 84 13.50 -5.03 -13.49
CA LYS A 84 13.38 -4.75 -12.06
C LYS A 84 12.12 -3.93 -11.74
N ALA A 85 11.83 -2.92 -12.54
CA ALA A 85 10.64 -2.09 -12.36
C ALA A 85 9.36 -2.90 -12.59
N TRP A 86 9.34 -3.82 -13.55
CA TRP A 86 8.22 -4.74 -13.75
C TRP A 86 7.96 -5.57 -12.49
N MET A 87 9.01 -6.11 -11.88
CA MET A 87 8.86 -6.89 -10.64
C MET A 87 8.27 -6.05 -9.52
N LEU A 88 8.68 -4.80 -9.39
CA LEU A 88 8.14 -3.87 -8.40
C LEU A 88 6.65 -3.58 -8.65
N MET A 89 6.28 -3.32 -9.91
CA MET A 89 4.89 -3.05 -10.27
C MET A 89 4.00 -4.28 -10.08
N ASN A 90 4.49 -5.46 -10.46
CA ASN A 90 3.76 -6.71 -10.29
C ASN A 90 3.42 -6.97 -8.82
N ARG A 91 4.42 -6.78 -7.90
CA ARG A 91 4.16 -7.01 -6.47
C ARG A 91 3.18 -5.98 -5.91
N ASN A 92 3.11 -4.77 -6.48
CA ASN A 92 2.17 -3.75 -6.05
C ASN A 92 0.72 -4.22 -6.22
N ALA A 93 0.42 -4.98 -7.25
CA ALA A 93 -0.92 -5.53 -7.45
C ALA A 93 -1.32 -6.48 -6.30
N MET A 94 -0.38 -7.27 -5.81
CA MET A 94 -0.64 -8.18 -4.69
C MET A 94 -0.88 -7.45 -3.37
N GLN A 95 -0.24 -6.30 -3.18
CA GLN A 95 -0.50 -5.47 -1.98
C GLN A 95 -1.96 -5.05 -1.91
N ILE A 96 -2.60 -4.83 -3.04
CA ILE A 96 -3.97 -4.34 -3.13
C ILE A 96 -4.98 -5.49 -3.16
N LEU A 97 -4.70 -6.54 -3.92
CA LEU A 97 -5.67 -7.60 -4.22
C LEU A 97 -5.34 -8.96 -3.61
N GLY A 98 -4.23 -9.07 -2.90
CA GLY A 98 -3.77 -10.35 -2.37
C GLY A 98 -3.00 -11.17 -3.40
N ARG A 99 -2.43 -12.29 -2.96
CA ARG A 99 -1.61 -13.14 -3.84
C ARG A 99 -2.39 -13.67 -5.03
N ASP A 100 -3.66 -14.00 -4.83
CA ASP A 100 -4.49 -14.60 -5.87
C ASP A 100 -5.29 -13.56 -6.69
N GLY A 101 -5.24 -12.29 -6.30
CA GLY A 101 -5.89 -11.22 -7.04
C GLY A 101 -7.38 -11.09 -6.77
N ASP A 102 -7.93 -11.81 -5.81
CA ASP A 102 -9.37 -11.84 -5.53
C ASP A 102 -9.74 -11.46 -4.10
N THR A 103 -8.79 -10.93 -3.34
CA THR A 103 -9.02 -10.50 -1.95
C THR A 103 -8.61 -9.04 -1.77
N PRO A 104 -9.43 -8.08 -2.25
CA PRO A 104 -9.08 -6.66 -2.13
C PRO A 104 -8.94 -6.24 -0.67
N VAL A 105 -8.03 -5.30 -0.42
CA VAL A 105 -7.92 -4.68 0.90
C VAL A 105 -9.13 -3.79 1.18
N ASP A 106 -9.43 -3.57 2.46
CA ASP A 106 -10.56 -2.73 2.86
C ASP A 106 -10.27 -1.26 2.58
N PHE A 107 -9.02 -0.84 2.76
CA PHE A 107 -8.57 0.53 2.48
C PHE A 107 -7.05 0.55 2.36
N ILE A 108 -6.53 1.69 1.91
CA ILE A 108 -5.09 1.91 1.75
C ILE A 108 -4.68 3.13 2.56
N ILE A 109 -3.54 3.04 3.23
CA ILE A 109 -2.87 4.18 3.84
C ILE A 109 -1.53 4.34 3.16
N CYS A 110 -1.22 5.55 2.69
CA CYS A 110 0.04 5.79 1.98
C CYS A 110 0.53 7.23 2.17
N TRP A 111 1.68 7.50 1.60
CA TRP A 111 2.19 8.85 1.40
C TRP A 111 2.88 8.89 0.04
N THR A 112 2.55 9.89 -0.76
CA THR A 112 3.24 10.19 -2.01
C THR A 112 3.70 11.65 -1.98
N ARG A 113 4.73 11.95 -2.76
CA ARG A 113 5.38 13.26 -2.75
C ARG A 113 4.45 14.43 -3.06
N ASP A 114 3.43 14.19 -3.86
CA ASP A 114 2.49 15.23 -4.32
C ASP A 114 1.04 14.96 -3.89
N GLY A 115 0.80 13.91 -3.09
CA GLY A 115 -0.54 13.54 -2.67
C GLY A 115 -1.38 12.88 -3.75
N LYS A 116 -0.77 12.50 -4.86
CA LYS A 116 -1.44 11.89 -6.02
C LYS A 116 -0.85 10.51 -6.31
N ALA A 117 -1.38 9.84 -7.35
CA ALA A 117 -0.90 8.54 -7.77
C ALA A 117 0.42 8.68 -8.56
N SER A 118 1.50 9.00 -7.85
CA SER A 118 2.83 9.26 -8.42
C SER A 118 3.86 8.25 -7.93
N GLY A 119 4.99 8.16 -8.64
CA GLY A 119 6.08 7.26 -8.31
C GLY A 119 5.68 5.80 -8.41
N GLY A 120 6.45 4.93 -7.78
CA GLY A 120 6.16 3.49 -7.72
C GLY A 120 4.85 3.17 -7.01
N THR A 121 4.55 3.90 -5.94
CA THR A 121 3.30 3.77 -5.20
C THR A 121 2.09 4.06 -6.09
N GLY A 122 2.24 4.94 -7.08
CA GLY A 122 1.17 5.31 -7.99
C GLY A 122 0.53 4.13 -8.71
N GLN A 123 1.29 3.08 -9.01
CA GLN A 123 0.74 1.89 -9.64
C GLN A 123 -0.33 1.22 -8.76
N ALA A 124 -0.04 1.05 -7.48
CA ALA A 124 -1.00 0.50 -6.53
C ALA A 124 -2.25 1.40 -6.43
N LEU A 125 -2.07 2.71 -6.43
CA LEU A 125 -3.18 3.65 -6.32
C LEU A 125 -4.06 3.67 -7.57
N ARG A 126 -3.49 3.45 -8.75
CA ARG A 126 -4.27 3.33 -9.99
C ARG A 126 -5.16 2.07 -9.97
N ILE A 127 -4.62 0.96 -9.48
CA ILE A 127 -5.39 -0.27 -9.29
C ILE A 127 -6.52 -0.03 -8.29
N ALA A 128 -6.22 0.60 -7.16
CA ALA A 128 -7.20 0.88 -6.13
C ALA A 128 -8.35 1.74 -6.66
N ALA A 129 -8.06 2.74 -7.48
CA ALA A 129 -9.08 3.61 -8.06
C ALA A 129 -10.07 2.81 -8.92
N ASP A 130 -9.56 1.87 -9.73
CA ASP A 130 -10.40 1.03 -10.58
C ASP A 130 -11.30 0.10 -9.78
N PHE A 131 -10.84 -0.35 -8.61
CA PHE A 131 -11.59 -1.25 -7.73
C PHE A 131 -12.44 -0.53 -6.69
N GLY A 132 -12.45 0.81 -6.70
CA GLY A 132 -13.24 1.58 -5.75
C GLY A 132 -12.75 1.50 -4.31
N ILE A 133 -11.47 1.25 -4.10
CA ILE A 133 -10.88 1.11 -2.76
C ILE A 133 -10.51 2.49 -2.23
N THR A 134 -10.93 2.80 -1.00
CA THR A 134 -10.62 4.08 -0.35
C THR A 134 -9.12 4.21 -0.07
N VAL A 135 -8.56 5.37 -0.42
CA VAL A 135 -7.15 5.70 -0.19
C VAL A 135 -7.04 6.87 0.76
N TYR A 136 -6.26 6.69 1.81
CA TYR A 136 -5.87 7.77 2.72
C TYR A 136 -4.40 8.11 2.44
N ASN A 137 -4.17 9.15 1.66
CA ASN A 137 -2.83 9.63 1.37
C ASN A 137 -2.45 10.71 2.41
N MET A 138 -1.50 10.39 3.27
CA MET A 138 -1.16 11.23 4.42
C MET A 138 -0.45 12.54 4.03
N PHE A 139 -0.17 12.73 2.74
CA PHE A 139 0.23 14.05 2.23
C PHE A 139 -0.91 15.05 2.32
N ASN A 140 -2.16 14.58 2.19
CA ASN A 140 -3.36 15.42 2.16
C ASN A 140 -3.97 15.55 3.56
N ASN A 141 -4.11 16.77 4.08
CA ASN A 141 -4.61 17.01 5.45
C ASN A 141 -6.03 16.50 5.67
N ASP A 142 -6.90 16.62 4.66
CA ASP A 142 -8.27 16.10 4.73
C ASP A 142 -8.29 14.57 4.82
N HIS A 143 -7.41 13.88 4.11
CA HIS A 143 -7.26 12.42 4.24
C HIS A 143 -6.80 12.03 5.65
N VAL A 144 -5.87 12.79 6.23
CA VAL A 144 -5.39 12.53 7.60
C VAL A 144 -6.55 12.66 8.60
N SER A 145 -7.40 13.68 8.46
CA SER A 145 -8.56 13.86 9.32
C SER A 145 -9.57 12.71 9.18
N GLU A 146 -9.85 12.30 7.95
CA GLU A 146 -10.75 11.17 7.68
C GLU A 146 -10.19 9.87 8.27
N LEU A 147 -8.88 9.64 8.13
CA LEU A 147 -8.23 8.47 8.70
C LEU A 147 -8.32 8.47 10.22
N ALA A 148 -8.09 9.61 10.86
CA ALA A 148 -8.20 9.75 12.31
C ALA A 148 -9.60 9.38 12.79
N ASN A 149 -10.64 9.83 12.10
CA ASN A 149 -12.02 9.47 12.41
C ASN A 149 -12.26 7.97 12.26
N LYS A 150 -11.75 7.37 11.19
CA LYS A 150 -11.87 5.94 10.97
C LYS A 150 -11.20 5.13 12.08
N LEU A 151 -10.02 5.52 12.50
CA LEU A 151 -9.28 4.84 13.58
C LEU A 151 -10.01 4.96 14.92
N THR A 152 -10.61 6.09 15.21
CA THR A 152 -11.43 6.29 16.40
C THR A 152 -12.60 5.31 16.41
N ASN A 153 -13.31 5.18 15.29
CA ASN A 153 -14.46 4.27 15.16
C ASN A 153 -14.02 2.80 15.29
N ILE A 154 -12.86 2.44 14.77
CA ILE A 154 -12.32 1.07 14.87
C ILE A 154 -12.05 0.70 16.32
N LYS A 155 -11.54 1.65 17.14
CA LYS A 155 -11.22 1.40 18.54
C LYS A 155 -12.46 1.27 19.43
N GLU A 156 -13.57 1.81 18.99
CA GLU A 156 -14.85 1.68 19.68
C GLU A 156 -15.50 0.31 19.38
#